data_b509df403a5c9258eb57ee3a6a378811
#
_entry.id   b509df403a5c9258eb57ee3a6a378811
#
_cell.length_a   1.000
_cell.length_b   1.000
_cell.length_c   1.000
_cell.angle_alpha   90.00
_cell.angle_beta   90.00
_cell.angle_gamma   90.00
#
_symmetry.space_group_name_H-M   'P 1'
#
loop_
_entity.id
_entity.type
_entity.pdbx_description
1 polymer ?
#
loop_
_entity_poly.entity_id
_entity_poly.type
_entity_poly.pdbx_seq_one_letter_code
_entity_poly.pdbx_strand_id
1 'polypeptide(L)'
;MYKRQIEWIEKLNCLTDLHVHLDGSLSLESVRHLCDMQNIETGDEIELSEKLSVSSDCKNLNEYLEKFEFPLQLLQTREAVKYSVCQLVKEQEEQGVIYSEIRFAPQLHTRKGLSQQEIVEAACEGLDESRKYWKSYSCHNLILCCMRSDDNKDANMETVRLAALYAERGRGVVAADLAGAEGLYATDTFADVFRDAVQRGVPFTIHAGEAAGAESVECALNFQAVRIGHGVRSTENPLIMQELADREIALELC
;
A
#
# COMPACT_ATOMS: atom_id res chain seq x y z
N MET A 1 -24.00 10.68 -16.52
CA MET A 1 -23.71 9.27 -16.22
C MET A 1 -22.97 9.12 -14.90
N TYR A 2 -21.93 9.89 -14.62
CA TYR A 2 -21.13 9.84 -13.38
C TYR A 2 -21.92 10.06 -12.06
N LYS A 3 -22.83 11.04 -11.96
CA LYS A 3 -23.62 11.27 -10.73
C LYS A 3 -24.47 10.08 -10.30
N ARG A 4 -25.05 9.31 -11.23
CA ARG A 4 -25.85 8.12 -10.91
C ARG A 4 -24.98 6.95 -10.42
N GLN A 5 -23.73 6.85 -10.89
CA GLN A 5 -22.80 5.82 -10.43
C GLN A 5 -22.33 6.10 -9.00
N ILE A 6 -22.03 7.36 -8.65
CA ILE A 6 -21.67 7.77 -7.29
C ILE A 6 -22.82 7.47 -6.32
N GLU A 7 -24.05 7.87 -6.64
CA GLU A 7 -25.24 7.53 -5.81
C GLU A 7 -25.51 6.04 -5.62
N TRP A 8 -25.03 5.19 -6.55
CA TRP A 8 -25.11 3.74 -6.42
C TRP A 8 -24.00 3.20 -5.52
N ILE A 9 -22.79 3.70 -5.64
CA ILE A 9 -21.63 3.31 -4.82
C ILE A 9 -21.90 3.67 -3.35
N GLU A 10 -22.43 4.86 -3.07
CA GLU A 10 -22.81 5.29 -1.71
C GLU A 10 -23.89 4.39 -1.05
N LYS A 11 -24.62 3.61 -1.84
CA LYS A 11 -25.64 2.64 -1.37
C LYS A 11 -25.09 1.22 -1.20
N LEU A 12 -23.89 0.94 -1.72
CA LEU A 12 -23.23 -0.35 -1.57
C LEU A 12 -22.52 -0.38 -0.23
N ASN A 13 -23.09 -1.06 0.74
CA ASN A 13 -22.43 -1.33 2.03
C ASN A 13 -21.48 -2.55 1.97
N CYS A 14 -20.92 -2.84 0.78
CA CYS A 14 -20.08 -4.01 0.53
C CYS A 14 -19.00 -3.63 -0.50
N LEU A 15 -18.09 -2.74 -0.11
CA LEU A 15 -16.97 -2.32 -0.94
C LEU A 15 -15.73 -3.18 -0.68
N THR A 16 -14.89 -3.29 -1.69
CA THR A 16 -13.57 -3.93 -1.60
C THR A 16 -12.50 -2.91 -1.99
N ASP A 17 -11.47 -2.79 -1.16
CA ASP A 17 -10.33 -1.93 -1.42
C ASP A 17 -9.04 -2.78 -1.45
N LEU A 18 -8.48 -2.96 -2.64
CA LEU A 18 -7.26 -3.75 -2.87
C LEU A 18 -6.00 -2.89 -3.00
N HIS A 19 -6.15 -1.54 -3.01
CA HIS A 19 -5.03 -0.64 -3.24
C HIS A 19 -5.06 0.59 -2.34
N VAL A 20 -4.83 0.37 -1.05
CA VAL A 20 -4.82 1.43 -0.04
C VAL A 20 -3.49 1.45 0.71
N HIS A 21 -2.77 2.57 0.65
CA HIS A 21 -1.52 2.78 1.37
C HIS A 21 -1.79 3.34 2.76
N LEU A 22 -1.23 2.70 3.81
CA LEU A 22 -1.40 3.13 5.20
C LEU A 22 -0.97 4.58 5.42
N ASP A 23 0.20 4.94 4.91
CA ASP A 23 0.81 6.27 5.02
C ASP A 23 0.18 7.32 4.08
N GLY A 24 -0.54 6.88 3.04
CA GLY A 24 -1.27 7.75 2.12
C GLY A 24 -2.76 7.94 2.46
N SER A 25 -3.29 7.22 3.46
CA SER A 25 -4.73 7.15 3.73
C SER A 25 -5.13 7.58 5.14
N LEU A 26 -4.24 8.28 5.84
CA LEU A 26 -4.54 8.82 7.16
C LEU A 26 -5.51 10.00 7.07
N SER A 27 -6.63 9.93 7.80
CA SER A 27 -7.54 11.06 7.92
C SER A 27 -6.89 12.23 8.68
N LEU A 28 -7.40 13.45 8.48
CA LEU A 28 -6.93 14.63 9.23
C LEU A 28 -7.03 14.43 10.74
N GLU A 29 -8.08 13.75 11.21
CA GLU A 29 -8.27 13.41 12.62
C GLU A 29 -7.16 12.46 13.10
N SER A 30 -6.87 11.42 12.34
CA SER A 30 -5.80 10.46 12.63
C SER A 30 -4.44 11.14 12.68
N VAL A 31 -4.14 12.03 11.73
CA VAL A 31 -2.88 12.77 11.70
C VAL A 31 -2.75 13.71 12.90
N ARG A 32 -3.81 14.43 13.27
CA ARG A 32 -3.79 15.28 14.49
C ARG A 32 -3.50 14.44 15.72
N HIS A 33 -4.18 13.32 15.90
CA HIS A 33 -3.94 12.43 17.03
C HIS A 33 -2.49 11.92 17.08
N LEU A 34 -1.92 11.53 15.93
CA LEU A 34 -0.51 11.11 15.84
C LEU A 34 0.46 12.24 16.18
N CYS A 35 0.16 13.48 15.78
CA CYS A 35 0.93 14.65 16.14
C CYS A 35 0.87 14.93 17.66
N ASP A 36 -0.33 14.87 18.25
CA ASP A 36 -0.53 15.04 19.69
C ASP A 36 0.24 14.00 20.50
N MET A 37 0.20 12.71 20.08
CA MET A 37 0.98 11.64 20.70
C MET A 37 2.48 11.92 20.72
N GLN A 38 3.00 12.67 19.77
CA GLN A 38 4.43 12.93 19.59
C GLN A 38 4.82 14.38 19.93
N ASN A 39 3.90 15.21 20.42
CA ASN A 39 4.06 16.63 20.72
C ASN A 39 4.56 17.43 19.50
N ILE A 40 4.00 17.15 18.31
CA ILE A 40 4.27 17.86 17.07
C ILE A 40 3.15 18.87 16.80
N GLU A 41 3.48 20.13 16.57
CA GLU A 41 2.52 21.15 16.22
C GLU A 41 1.99 20.93 14.79
N THR A 42 0.66 20.94 14.63
CA THR A 42 0.00 20.64 13.34
C THR A 42 -0.26 21.88 12.48
N GLY A 43 -0.24 23.07 13.07
CA GLY A 43 -0.80 24.24 12.41
C GLY A 43 -2.33 24.18 12.30
N ASP A 44 -2.90 25.01 11.43
CA ASP A 44 -4.33 24.97 11.16
C ASP A 44 -4.71 23.81 10.21
N GLU A 45 -6.02 23.67 9.92
CA GLU A 45 -6.54 22.58 9.08
C GLU A 45 -6.10 22.70 7.62
N ILE A 46 -5.93 23.92 7.13
CA ILE A 46 -5.51 24.18 5.75
C ILE A 46 -4.05 23.78 5.60
N GLU A 47 -3.18 24.22 6.51
CA GLU A 47 -1.76 23.88 6.51
C GLU A 47 -1.56 22.36 6.60
N LEU A 48 -2.35 21.67 7.43
CA LEU A 48 -2.28 20.24 7.57
C LEU A 48 -2.73 19.52 6.30
N SER A 49 -3.83 19.97 5.69
CA SER A 49 -4.34 19.41 4.42
C SER A 49 -3.32 19.58 3.28
N GLU A 50 -2.64 20.72 3.20
CA GLU A 50 -1.60 20.97 2.19
C GLU A 50 -0.38 20.06 2.36
N LYS A 51 -0.06 19.63 3.58
CA LYS A 51 1.01 18.66 3.84
C LYS A 51 0.65 17.25 3.38
N LEU A 52 -0.64 16.91 3.34
CA LEU A 52 -1.15 15.56 3.07
C LEU A 52 -1.66 15.37 1.65
N SER A 53 -1.91 16.45 0.92
CA SER A 53 -2.51 16.39 -0.40
C SER A 53 -1.65 17.09 -1.44
N VAL A 54 -1.67 16.59 -2.66
CA VAL A 54 -1.10 17.28 -3.81
C VAL A 54 -2.06 18.36 -4.32
N SER A 55 -1.51 19.41 -4.90
CA SER A 55 -2.31 20.40 -5.63
C SER A 55 -2.83 19.83 -6.95
N SER A 56 -3.83 20.50 -7.55
CA SER A 56 -4.30 20.15 -8.90
C SER A 56 -3.24 20.30 -9.99
N ASP A 57 -2.13 20.96 -9.67
CA ASP A 57 -1.01 21.21 -10.59
C ASP A 57 0.11 20.15 -10.46
N CYS A 58 -0.09 19.09 -9.68
CA CYS A 58 0.85 17.98 -9.56
C CYS A 58 1.17 17.38 -10.94
N LYS A 59 2.46 17.31 -11.29
CA LYS A 59 2.91 17.03 -12.67
C LYS A 59 3.34 15.59 -12.89
N ASN A 60 3.73 14.91 -11.83
CA ASN A 60 4.32 13.58 -11.94
C ASN A 60 4.27 12.83 -10.60
N LEU A 61 4.51 11.52 -10.66
CA LEU A 61 4.53 10.63 -9.50
C LEU A 61 5.52 11.07 -8.42
N ASN A 62 6.68 11.64 -8.77
CA ASN A 62 7.68 12.02 -7.76
C ASN A 62 7.19 13.17 -6.89
N GLU A 63 6.53 14.18 -7.45
CA GLU A 63 5.88 15.26 -6.69
C GLU A 63 4.77 14.72 -5.77
N TYR A 64 4.01 13.71 -6.24
CA TYR A 64 3.01 13.03 -5.43
C TYR A 64 3.66 12.29 -4.25
N LEU A 65 4.74 11.56 -4.48
CA LEU A 65 5.44 10.79 -3.45
C LEU A 65 6.04 11.68 -2.33
N GLU A 66 6.34 12.95 -2.60
CA GLU A 66 6.80 13.89 -1.55
C GLU A 66 5.78 14.06 -0.41
N LYS A 67 4.49 13.88 -0.68
CA LYS A 67 3.42 14.00 0.33
C LYS A 67 3.41 12.89 1.36
N PHE A 68 4.08 11.77 1.09
CA PHE A 68 4.22 10.67 2.04
C PHE A 68 5.26 10.97 3.15
N GLU A 69 6.15 11.95 2.95
CA GLU A 69 7.23 12.22 3.92
C GLU A 69 6.69 12.64 5.29
N PHE A 70 5.64 13.49 5.34
CA PHE A 70 5.07 13.93 6.60
C PHE A 70 4.34 12.80 7.35
N PRO A 71 3.43 12.01 6.75
CA PRO A 71 2.88 10.82 7.36
C PRO A 71 3.96 9.83 7.83
N LEU A 72 4.99 9.58 7.02
CA LEU A 72 6.09 8.69 7.39
C LEU A 72 6.85 9.17 8.64
N GLN A 73 7.03 10.48 8.84
CA GLN A 73 7.65 11.01 10.07
C GLN A 73 6.82 10.67 11.32
N LEU A 74 5.50 10.59 11.20
CA LEU A 74 4.59 10.25 12.30
C LEU A 74 4.57 8.76 12.60
N LEU A 75 4.79 7.90 11.61
CA LEU A 75 4.64 6.45 11.69
C LEU A 75 5.97 5.73 12.08
N GLN A 76 6.72 6.28 13.04
CA GLN A 76 8.04 5.77 13.43
C GLN A 76 8.06 5.08 14.81
N THR A 77 6.90 4.81 15.40
CA THR A 77 6.77 4.09 16.68
C THR A 77 5.75 2.96 16.59
N ARG A 78 5.87 1.95 17.44
CA ARG A 78 4.91 0.83 17.48
C ARG A 78 3.48 1.31 17.70
N GLU A 79 3.31 2.27 18.62
CA GLU A 79 2.01 2.83 18.97
C GLU A 79 1.37 3.57 17.79
N ALA A 80 2.16 4.35 17.05
CA ALA A 80 1.69 5.10 15.89
C ALA A 80 1.27 4.16 14.75
N VAL A 81 2.07 3.14 14.42
CA VAL A 81 1.73 2.16 13.37
C VAL A 81 0.49 1.36 13.77
N LYS A 82 0.46 0.85 14.99
CA LYS A 82 -0.68 0.11 15.53
C LYS A 82 -1.98 0.92 15.49
N TYR A 83 -1.92 2.16 15.98
CA TYR A 83 -3.06 3.09 15.95
C TYR A 83 -3.56 3.31 14.52
N SER A 84 -2.65 3.61 13.59
CA SER A 84 -3.00 3.95 12.22
C SER A 84 -3.68 2.81 11.47
N VAL A 85 -3.18 1.57 11.62
CA VAL A 85 -3.85 0.39 11.02
C VAL A 85 -5.24 0.20 11.63
N CYS A 86 -5.36 0.27 12.96
CA CYS A 86 -6.64 0.10 13.65
C CYS A 86 -7.66 1.16 13.24
N GLN A 87 -7.24 2.43 13.15
CA GLN A 87 -8.10 3.54 12.81
C GLN A 87 -8.51 3.52 11.33
N LEU A 88 -7.58 3.20 10.42
CA LEU A 88 -7.90 3.08 9.00
C LEU A 88 -8.96 2.00 8.74
N VAL A 89 -8.83 0.83 9.37
CA VAL A 89 -9.84 -0.23 9.26
C VAL A 89 -11.20 0.23 9.82
N LYS A 90 -11.21 0.94 10.95
CA LYS A 90 -12.45 1.51 11.50
C LYS A 90 -13.12 2.44 10.50
N GLU A 91 -12.37 3.37 9.92
CA GLU A 91 -12.87 4.33 8.93
C GLU A 91 -13.37 3.61 7.66
N GLN A 92 -12.68 2.57 7.19
CA GLN A 92 -13.12 1.73 6.08
C GLN A 92 -14.44 1.02 6.37
N GLU A 93 -14.60 0.43 7.56
CA GLU A 93 -15.87 -0.21 7.98
C GLU A 93 -17.04 0.79 8.04
N GLU A 94 -16.78 2.01 8.51
CA GLU A 94 -17.77 3.11 8.52
C GLU A 94 -18.18 3.52 7.09
N GLN A 95 -17.26 3.44 6.13
CA GLN A 95 -17.51 3.71 4.71
C GLN A 95 -18.11 2.51 3.95
N GLY A 96 -18.28 1.36 4.60
CA GLY A 96 -18.85 0.17 3.98
C GLY A 96 -17.84 -0.72 3.25
N VAL A 97 -16.54 -0.50 3.45
CA VAL A 97 -15.49 -1.40 2.96
C VAL A 97 -15.48 -2.63 3.87
N ILE A 98 -15.74 -3.79 3.29
CA ILE A 98 -15.82 -5.07 4.01
C ILE A 98 -14.62 -5.98 3.74
N TYR A 99 -13.82 -5.66 2.74
CA TYR A 99 -12.57 -6.33 2.45
C TYR A 99 -11.52 -5.30 2.04
N SER A 100 -10.37 -5.32 2.68
CA SER A 100 -9.24 -4.50 2.25
C SER A 100 -7.90 -5.20 2.41
N GLU A 101 -6.93 -4.74 1.61
CA GLU A 101 -5.54 -5.12 1.69
C GLU A 101 -4.70 -3.85 1.85
N ILE A 102 -4.48 -3.47 3.12
CA ILE A 102 -3.74 -2.26 3.49
C ILE A 102 -2.25 -2.51 3.28
N ARG A 103 -1.62 -1.69 2.43
CA ARG A 103 -0.19 -1.83 2.11
C ARG A 103 0.66 -0.74 2.75
N PHE A 104 1.87 -1.08 3.13
CA PHE A 104 2.89 -0.17 3.65
C PHE A 104 4.28 -0.78 3.53
N ALA A 105 5.32 0.04 3.53
CA ALA A 105 6.71 -0.39 3.42
C ALA A 105 7.37 -0.42 4.82
N PRO A 106 7.55 -1.58 5.48
CA PRO A 106 8.08 -1.64 6.84
C PRO A 106 9.44 -0.95 7.00
N GLN A 107 10.27 -1.02 5.95
CA GLN A 107 11.61 -0.39 5.92
C GLN A 107 11.58 1.14 6.04
N LEU A 108 10.47 1.81 5.73
CA LEU A 108 10.35 3.27 5.83
C LEU A 108 9.99 3.75 7.25
N HIS A 109 9.65 2.85 8.16
CA HIS A 109 9.21 3.14 9.52
C HIS A 109 10.29 2.84 10.58
N THR A 110 11.54 2.67 10.18
CA THR A 110 12.66 2.25 11.04
C THR A 110 13.55 3.40 11.52
N ARG A 111 13.23 4.65 11.19
CA ARG A 111 14.07 5.84 11.45
C ARG A 111 14.33 6.10 12.95
N LYS A 112 13.46 5.61 13.85
CA LYS A 112 13.62 5.71 15.32
C LYS A 112 14.18 4.43 15.96
N GLY A 113 14.79 3.54 15.16
CA GLY A 113 15.54 2.39 15.63
C GLY A 113 14.76 1.08 15.75
N LEU A 114 13.48 1.06 15.39
CA LEU A 114 12.73 -0.19 15.27
C LEU A 114 13.19 -0.99 14.04
N SER A 115 13.21 -2.29 14.16
CA SER A 115 13.39 -3.20 13.04
C SER A 115 12.13 -3.29 12.17
N GLN A 116 12.25 -3.72 10.91
CA GLN A 116 11.10 -4.00 10.07
C GLN A 116 10.16 -5.02 10.73
N GLN A 117 10.70 -6.03 11.43
CA GLN A 117 9.90 -7.03 12.11
C GLN A 117 9.02 -6.41 13.21
N GLU A 118 9.56 -5.53 14.05
CA GLU A 118 8.80 -4.86 15.09
C GLU A 118 7.69 -3.97 14.51
N ILE A 119 7.93 -3.35 13.36
CA ILE A 119 6.92 -2.58 12.62
C ILE A 119 5.81 -3.49 12.10
N VAL A 120 6.13 -4.63 11.49
CA VAL A 120 5.13 -5.60 11.02
C VAL A 120 4.32 -6.16 12.20
N GLU A 121 4.96 -6.44 13.32
CA GLU A 121 4.27 -6.86 14.56
C GLU A 121 3.26 -5.81 15.03
N ALA A 122 3.67 -4.54 15.07
CA ALA A 122 2.80 -3.44 15.45
C ALA A 122 1.60 -3.28 14.49
N ALA A 123 1.82 -3.43 13.18
CA ALA A 123 0.74 -3.41 12.19
C ALA A 123 -0.23 -4.58 12.38
N CYS A 124 0.27 -5.80 12.62
CA CYS A 124 -0.55 -6.96 12.93
C CYS A 124 -1.36 -6.78 14.24
N GLU A 125 -0.76 -6.18 15.28
CA GLU A 125 -1.47 -5.84 16.51
C GLU A 125 -2.59 -4.82 16.26
N GLY A 126 -2.36 -3.82 15.40
CA GLY A 126 -3.37 -2.85 14.97
C GLY A 126 -4.52 -3.50 14.22
N LEU A 127 -4.21 -4.43 13.33
CA LEU A 127 -5.20 -5.21 12.60
C LEU A 127 -6.03 -6.10 13.56
N ASP A 128 -5.39 -6.77 14.50
CA ASP A 128 -6.09 -7.58 15.52
C ASP A 128 -6.99 -6.71 16.41
N GLU A 129 -6.51 -5.52 16.83
CA GLU A 129 -7.30 -4.59 17.62
C GLU A 129 -8.51 -4.04 16.85
N SER A 130 -8.39 -3.86 15.53
CA SER A 130 -9.47 -3.36 14.68
C SER A 130 -10.65 -4.31 14.57
N ARG A 131 -10.47 -5.63 14.87
CA ARG A 131 -11.52 -6.66 14.77
C ARG A 131 -12.79 -6.33 15.55
N LYS A 132 -12.71 -5.50 16.58
CA LYS A 132 -13.87 -4.99 17.34
C LYS A 132 -14.82 -4.12 16.50
N TYR A 133 -14.35 -3.59 15.38
CA TYR A 133 -15.13 -2.77 14.43
C TYR A 133 -15.66 -3.58 13.25
N TRP A 134 -15.13 -4.80 13.02
CA TRP A 134 -15.48 -5.61 11.86
C TRP A 134 -16.92 -6.08 11.91
N LYS A 135 -17.59 -6.02 10.78
CA LYS A 135 -18.83 -6.77 10.59
C LYS A 135 -18.51 -8.27 10.52
N SER A 136 -19.51 -9.12 10.76
CA SER A 136 -19.31 -10.58 10.79
C SER A 136 -18.79 -11.20 9.49
N TYR A 137 -18.91 -10.47 8.40
CA TYR A 137 -18.48 -10.86 7.04
C TYR A 137 -17.30 -10.04 6.53
N SER A 138 -16.76 -9.13 7.35
CA SER A 138 -15.59 -8.33 6.95
C SER A 138 -14.29 -9.10 7.12
N CYS A 139 -13.31 -8.75 6.28
CA CYS A 139 -11.94 -9.26 6.35
C CYS A 139 -10.97 -8.18 5.88
N HIS A 140 -10.03 -7.79 6.73
CA HIS A 140 -8.99 -6.82 6.39
C HIS A 140 -7.63 -7.46 6.55
N ASN A 141 -6.70 -7.15 5.64
CA ASN A 141 -5.39 -7.77 5.56
C ASN A 141 -4.31 -6.71 5.33
N LEU A 142 -3.05 -7.15 5.40
CA LEU A 142 -1.86 -6.34 5.19
C LEU A 142 -1.05 -6.86 4.00
N ILE A 143 -0.47 -5.94 3.23
CA ILE A 143 0.55 -6.21 2.22
C ILE A 143 1.83 -5.47 2.61
N LEU A 144 2.99 -6.14 2.50
CA LEU A 144 4.28 -5.54 2.81
C LEU A 144 4.98 -5.07 1.53
N CYS A 145 5.21 -3.75 1.41
CA CYS A 145 5.83 -3.17 0.23
C CYS A 145 7.35 -3.25 0.27
N CYS A 146 7.95 -3.84 -0.74
CA CYS A 146 9.30 -3.54 -1.19
C CYS A 146 9.31 -2.14 -1.82
N MET A 147 10.43 -1.44 -1.72
CA MET A 147 10.54 -0.07 -2.22
C MET A 147 11.50 0.04 -3.39
N ARG A 148 11.13 0.87 -4.35
CA ARG A 148 11.99 1.29 -5.46
C ARG A 148 12.93 2.39 -4.97
N SER A 149 14.17 2.04 -4.68
CA SER A 149 15.24 2.97 -4.34
C SER A 149 16.62 2.35 -4.56
N ASP A 150 17.67 3.17 -4.53
CA ASP A 150 19.05 2.68 -4.57
C ASP A 150 19.41 1.92 -3.29
N ASP A 151 20.33 0.97 -3.41
CA ASP A 151 20.99 0.25 -2.31
C ASP A 151 20.05 -0.38 -1.25
N ASN A 152 18.79 -0.67 -1.61
CA ASN A 152 17.82 -1.22 -0.67
C ASN A 152 17.48 -2.71 -0.89
N LYS A 153 18.30 -3.43 -1.64
CA LYS A 153 18.07 -4.85 -1.92
C LYS A 153 17.89 -5.68 -0.65
N ASP A 154 18.79 -5.50 0.34
CA ASP A 154 18.73 -6.25 1.59
C ASP A 154 17.46 -5.92 2.40
N ALA A 155 17.05 -4.65 2.40
CA ALA A 155 15.81 -4.22 3.05
C ALA A 155 14.58 -4.84 2.38
N ASN A 156 14.54 -4.90 1.05
CA ASN A 156 13.49 -5.55 0.29
C ASN A 156 13.46 -7.08 0.49
N MET A 157 14.63 -7.74 0.56
CA MET A 157 14.73 -9.16 0.88
C MET A 157 14.18 -9.47 2.27
N GLU A 158 14.47 -8.60 3.26
CA GLU A 158 13.90 -8.71 4.60
C GLU A 158 12.39 -8.52 4.59
N THR A 159 11.87 -7.55 3.82
CA THR A 159 10.42 -7.34 3.64
C THR A 159 9.73 -8.61 3.11
N VAL A 160 10.28 -9.26 2.07
CA VAL A 160 9.76 -10.51 1.51
C VAL A 160 9.83 -11.65 2.54
N ARG A 161 10.95 -11.77 3.28
CA ARG A 161 11.08 -12.75 4.36
C ARG A 161 10.01 -12.58 5.43
N LEU A 162 9.71 -11.35 5.82
CA LEU A 162 8.67 -11.04 6.79
C LEU A 162 7.28 -11.33 6.23
N ALA A 163 7.02 -11.02 4.95
CA ALA A 163 5.75 -11.36 4.32
C ALA A 163 5.50 -12.88 4.38
N ALA A 164 6.50 -13.71 4.06
CA ALA A 164 6.41 -15.17 4.20
C ALA A 164 6.13 -15.60 5.64
N LEU A 165 6.92 -15.10 6.59
CA LEU A 165 6.82 -15.46 8.01
C LEU A 165 5.45 -15.13 8.62
N TYR A 166 4.90 -13.95 8.31
CA TYR A 166 3.63 -13.51 8.90
C TYR A 166 2.41 -14.09 8.17
N ALA A 167 2.53 -14.42 6.87
CA ALA A 167 1.52 -15.19 6.15
C ALA A 167 1.39 -16.60 6.72
N GLU A 168 2.52 -17.32 6.94
CA GLU A 168 2.53 -18.64 7.57
C GLU A 168 1.91 -18.61 8.98
N ARG A 169 2.17 -17.57 9.75
CA ARG A 169 1.59 -17.38 11.10
C ARG A 169 0.10 -17.03 11.11
N GLY A 170 -0.50 -16.76 9.95
CA GLY A 170 -1.91 -16.36 9.86
C GLY A 170 -2.21 -15.04 10.56
N ARG A 171 -1.26 -14.08 10.54
CA ARG A 171 -1.34 -12.79 11.23
C ARG A 171 -1.90 -11.66 10.37
N GLY A 172 -2.56 -12.01 9.26
CA GLY A 172 -3.22 -11.04 8.37
C GLY A 172 -2.33 -10.45 7.28
N VAL A 173 -1.03 -10.79 7.21
CA VAL A 173 -0.19 -10.48 6.05
C VAL A 173 -0.50 -11.48 4.96
N VAL A 174 -0.85 -11.00 3.74
CA VAL A 174 -1.31 -11.88 2.66
C VAL A 174 -0.46 -11.82 1.40
N ALA A 175 0.34 -10.78 1.22
CA ALA A 175 1.17 -10.61 0.03
C ALA A 175 2.35 -9.67 0.28
N ALA A 176 3.26 -9.60 -0.69
CA ALA A 176 4.22 -8.52 -0.86
C ALA A 176 3.81 -7.60 -2.02
N ASP A 177 4.46 -6.45 -2.14
CA ASP A 177 4.27 -5.49 -3.24
C ASP A 177 5.60 -4.84 -3.62
N LEU A 178 5.66 -4.17 -4.77
CA LEU A 178 6.73 -3.25 -5.15
C LEU A 178 6.14 -1.87 -5.41
N ALA A 179 6.47 -0.90 -4.58
CA ALA A 179 5.97 0.47 -4.65
C ALA A 179 7.10 1.50 -4.79
N GLY A 180 6.75 2.77 -5.02
CA GLY A 180 7.67 3.89 -5.10
C GLY A 180 7.91 4.39 -6.51
N ALA A 181 9.02 5.12 -6.73
CA ALA A 181 9.28 5.90 -7.94
C ALA A 181 9.54 5.04 -9.18
N GLU A 182 8.48 4.51 -9.80
CA GLU A 182 8.54 3.63 -10.97
C GLU A 182 9.33 4.24 -12.14
N GLY A 183 9.15 5.54 -12.38
CA GLY A 183 9.84 6.23 -13.47
C GLY A 183 11.35 6.42 -13.26
N LEU A 184 11.86 6.21 -12.03
CA LEU A 184 13.29 6.30 -11.71
C LEU A 184 13.96 4.94 -11.60
N TYR A 185 13.21 3.92 -11.14
CA TYR A 185 13.75 2.59 -10.85
C TYR A 185 12.94 1.53 -11.61
N ALA A 186 13.52 1.04 -12.68
CA ALA A 186 12.88 0.06 -13.56
C ALA A 186 12.55 -1.25 -12.82
N THR A 187 11.43 -1.86 -13.19
CA THR A 187 10.92 -3.07 -12.51
C THR A 187 11.88 -4.24 -12.57
N ASP A 188 12.63 -4.41 -13.66
CA ASP A 188 13.58 -5.51 -13.87
C ASP A 188 14.74 -5.53 -12.87
N THR A 189 15.11 -4.37 -12.30
CA THR A 189 16.17 -4.28 -11.27
C THR A 189 15.82 -5.03 -9.97
N PHE A 190 14.55 -5.35 -9.76
CA PHE A 190 14.06 -6.07 -8.58
C PHE A 190 13.86 -7.59 -8.81
N ALA A 191 14.37 -8.13 -9.92
CA ALA A 191 14.21 -9.55 -10.29
C ALA A 191 14.64 -10.54 -9.19
N ASP A 192 15.74 -10.25 -8.49
CA ASP A 192 16.22 -11.13 -7.41
C ASP A 192 15.26 -11.17 -6.22
N VAL A 193 14.66 -10.02 -5.86
CA VAL A 193 13.70 -9.89 -4.76
C VAL A 193 12.46 -10.74 -5.03
N PHE A 194 11.90 -10.63 -6.24
CA PHE A 194 10.69 -11.39 -6.59
C PHE A 194 10.96 -12.86 -6.91
N ARG A 195 12.16 -13.22 -7.33
CA ARG A 195 12.59 -14.61 -7.38
C ARG A 195 12.61 -15.24 -5.97
N ASP A 196 13.09 -14.53 -4.96
CA ASP A 196 13.05 -14.98 -3.56
C ASP A 196 11.60 -15.09 -3.06
N ALA A 197 10.72 -14.14 -3.42
CA ALA A 197 9.30 -14.20 -3.09
C ALA A 197 8.64 -15.47 -3.65
N VAL A 198 8.88 -15.80 -4.93
CA VAL A 198 8.41 -17.05 -5.56
C VAL A 198 8.93 -18.28 -4.82
N GLN A 199 10.23 -18.32 -4.48
CA GLN A 199 10.84 -19.44 -3.77
C GLN A 199 10.26 -19.66 -2.37
N ARG A 200 9.82 -18.58 -1.71
CA ARG A 200 9.16 -18.62 -0.40
C ARG A 200 7.64 -18.88 -0.49
N GLY A 201 7.08 -18.91 -1.69
CA GLY A 201 5.62 -19.05 -1.89
C GLY A 201 4.82 -17.81 -1.46
N VAL A 202 5.44 -16.63 -1.46
CA VAL A 202 4.76 -15.36 -1.15
C VAL A 202 4.09 -14.85 -2.42
N PRO A 203 2.75 -14.72 -2.46
CA PRO A 203 2.09 -14.01 -3.55
C PRO A 203 2.46 -12.53 -3.49
N PHE A 204 2.46 -11.86 -4.66
CA PHE A 204 2.78 -10.44 -4.71
C PHE A 204 2.05 -9.72 -5.83
N THR A 205 1.81 -8.45 -5.60
CA THR A 205 1.41 -7.46 -6.61
C THR A 205 2.61 -6.57 -6.93
N ILE A 206 2.55 -5.82 -8.00
CA ILE A 206 3.60 -4.85 -8.37
C ILE A 206 2.93 -3.61 -8.93
N HIS A 207 3.28 -2.42 -8.41
CA HIS A 207 2.96 -1.16 -9.08
C HIS A 207 3.70 -1.13 -10.40
N ALA A 208 2.98 -1.22 -11.51
CA ALA A 208 3.54 -1.24 -12.84
C ALA A 208 2.61 -0.58 -13.86
N GLY A 209 3.18 0.17 -14.80
CA GLY A 209 2.39 0.90 -15.79
C GLY A 209 1.64 2.09 -15.22
N GLU A 210 2.11 2.68 -14.13
CA GLU A 210 1.67 3.97 -13.57
C GLU A 210 2.49 5.12 -14.18
N ALA A 211 3.79 5.13 -13.95
CA ALA A 211 4.73 6.14 -14.45
C ALA A 211 5.66 5.61 -15.55
N ALA A 212 5.95 4.31 -15.60
CA ALA A 212 6.64 3.65 -16.72
C ALA A 212 5.62 3.02 -17.69
N GLY A 213 6.09 2.62 -18.88
CA GLY A 213 5.24 2.08 -19.95
C GLY A 213 4.80 0.62 -19.75
N ALA A 214 4.22 0.04 -20.80
CA ALA A 214 3.74 -1.34 -20.80
C ALA A 214 4.85 -2.37 -20.50
N GLU A 215 6.11 -2.04 -20.78
CA GLU A 215 7.28 -2.88 -20.48
C GLU A 215 7.44 -3.15 -18.98
N SER A 216 7.03 -2.22 -18.12
CA SER A 216 7.01 -2.43 -16.66
C SER A 216 5.97 -3.48 -16.27
N VAL A 217 4.79 -3.44 -16.90
CA VAL A 217 3.73 -4.45 -16.71
C VAL A 217 4.20 -5.83 -17.20
N GLU A 218 4.83 -5.90 -18.39
CA GLU A 218 5.41 -7.13 -18.91
C GLU A 218 6.43 -7.73 -17.95
N CYS A 219 7.29 -6.90 -17.38
CA CYS A 219 8.27 -7.33 -16.40
C CYS A 219 7.61 -7.91 -15.14
N ALA A 220 6.57 -7.26 -14.62
CA ALA A 220 5.80 -7.76 -13.47
C ALA A 220 5.11 -9.11 -13.76
N LEU A 221 4.57 -9.29 -14.98
CA LEU A 221 4.01 -10.57 -15.43
C LEU A 221 5.06 -11.68 -15.51
N ASN A 222 6.27 -11.35 -15.99
CA ASN A 222 7.41 -12.27 -16.05
C ASN A 222 7.90 -12.68 -14.65
N PHE A 223 7.74 -11.83 -13.64
CA PHE A 223 8.02 -12.16 -12.24
C PHE A 223 6.94 -13.03 -11.61
N GLN A 224 5.82 -13.27 -12.27
CA GLN A 224 4.65 -14.01 -11.80
C GLN A 224 3.82 -13.25 -10.76
N ALA A 225 3.75 -11.92 -10.87
CA ALA A 225 2.82 -11.13 -10.07
C ALA A 225 1.38 -11.66 -10.23
N VAL A 226 0.66 -11.79 -9.13
CA VAL A 226 -0.73 -12.31 -9.12
C VAL A 226 -1.74 -11.23 -9.45
N ARG A 227 -1.38 -9.95 -9.29
CA ARG A 227 -2.11 -8.75 -9.68
C ARG A 227 -1.11 -7.66 -10.07
N ILE A 228 -1.60 -6.63 -10.73
CA ILE A 228 -0.83 -5.43 -11.10
C ILE A 228 -1.48 -4.21 -10.44
N GLY A 229 -0.71 -3.48 -9.64
CA GLY A 229 -1.10 -2.14 -9.19
C GLY A 229 -1.10 -1.20 -10.39
N HIS A 230 -2.17 -0.42 -10.56
CA HIS A 230 -2.45 0.46 -11.69
C HIS A 230 -2.60 -0.26 -13.03
N GLY A 231 -1.52 -0.61 -13.71
CA GLY A 231 -1.57 -1.25 -15.02
C GLY A 231 -2.12 -0.37 -16.15
N VAL A 232 -2.29 0.93 -15.93
CA VAL A 232 -3.00 1.85 -16.85
C VAL A 232 -2.35 1.89 -18.22
N ARG A 233 -1.02 1.85 -18.25
CA ARG A 233 -0.24 1.93 -19.50
C ARG A 233 -0.08 0.59 -20.22
N SER A 234 -0.68 -0.50 -19.72
CA SER A 234 -0.77 -1.77 -20.46
C SER A 234 -1.49 -1.59 -21.82
N THR A 235 -2.37 -0.58 -21.91
CA THR A 235 -3.07 -0.22 -23.17
C THR A 235 -2.15 0.22 -24.30
N GLU A 236 -0.90 0.55 -24.01
CA GLU A 236 0.11 0.92 -25.02
C GLU A 236 0.62 -0.30 -25.81
N ASN A 237 0.41 -1.52 -25.29
CA ASN A 237 0.84 -2.75 -25.97
C ASN A 237 -0.29 -3.79 -25.99
N PRO A 238 -0.94 -4.04 -27.17
CA PRO A 238 -2.03 -5.00 -27.29
C PRO A 238 -1.65 -6.44 -26.89
N LEU A 239 -0.39 -6.83 -26.99
CA LEU A 239 0.06 -8.17 -26.58
C LEU A 239 0.05 -8.32 -25.05
N ILE A 240 0.43 -7.28 -24.32
CA ILE A 240 0.36 -7.24 -22.85
C ILE A 240 -1.11 -7.27 -22.40
N MET A 241 -1.98 -6.52 -23.05
CA MET A 241 -3.44 -6.57 -22.80
C MET A 241 -3.99 -7.98 -23.00
N GLN A 242 -3.57 -8.67 -24.06
CA GLN A 242 -4.00 -10.04 -24.33
C GLN A 242 -3.47 -11.01 -23.26
N GLU A 243 -2.20 -10.87 -22.86
CA GLU A 243 -1.58 -11.71 -21.82
C GLU A 243 -2.26 -11.53 -20.46
N LEU A 244 -2.56 -10.28 -20.07
CA LEU A 244 -3.33 -9.99 -18.85
C LEU A 244 -4.69 -10.70 -18.86
N ALA A 245 -5.40 -10.65 -20.00
CA ALA A 245 -6.70 -11.29 -20.15
C ALA A 245 -6.59 -12.83 -20.15
N ASP A 246 -5.65 -13.41 -20.91
CA ASP A 246 -5.46 -14.86 -21.02
C ASP A 246 -5.04 -15.50 -19.67
N ARG A 247 -4.29 -14.75 -18.84
CA ARG A 247 -3.85 -15.19 -17.52
C ARG A 247 -4.80 -14.78 -16.41
N GLU A 248 -5.89 -14.09 -16.72
CA GLU A 248 -6.87 -13.55 -15.75
C GLU A 248 -6.24 -12.69 -14.65
N ILE A 249 -5.20 -11.91 -15.00
CA ILE A 249 -4.51 -11.02 -14.06
C ILE A 249 -5.35 -9.76 -13.84
N ALA A 250 -5.74 -9.51 -12.60
CA ALA A 250 -6.49 -8.32 -12.22
C ALA A 250 -5.59 -7.07 -12.17
N LEU A 251 -6.14 -5.92 -12.57
CA LEU A 251 -5.55 -4.60 -12.40
C LEU A 251 -6.22 -3.89 -11.22
N GLU A 252 -5.42 -3.31 -10.35
CA GLU A 252 -5.88 -2.48 -9.22
C GLU A 252 -5.96 -1.02 -9.71
N LEU A 253 -7.12 -0.61 -10.22
CA LEU A 253 -7.33 0.76 -10.72
C LEU A 253 -7.62 1.71 -9.58
N CYS A 254 -6.83 2.77 -9.45
CA CYS A 254 -6.90 3.79 -8.41
C CYS A 254 -6.55 5.19 -8.95
#